data_4c245408da03c8b9d770ee9146f83305
#
_entry.id   4c245408da03c8b9d770ee9146f83305
#
_cell.length_a   1.000
_cell.length_b   1.000
_cell.length_c   1.000
_cell.angle_alpha   90.00
_cell.angle_beta   90.00
_cell.angle_gamma   90.00
#
_symmetry.space_group_name_H-M   'P 1'
#
loop_
_entity.id
_entity.type
_entity.pdbx_description
1 polymer ?
#
loop_
_entity_poly.entity_id
_entity_poly.type
_entity_poly.pdbx_seq_one_letter_code
_entity_poly.pdbx_strand_id
1 'polypeptide(L)'
;MKPNLYLSRKYAIDFDQIKSQISSLETSIEVDTQWIIDHPDTYDPAKLNKEIEVAQDKIIELRYILSKEPPLPELPPSQPLVKICGVLEDIQTMTVIGYFSIREYAPEEFARQASRRQWGSVLLAAIGESAAASVNSQDEIRSDNVYHFIQGRINGKPFHGWTGMVTARPGDCVELAAVDKGSHFEVYALAIPALRVISVMPRCDISIDAYIRSGMKITHGLLLMMFVPGAMAFLSSHDYAFSYLVGMLLLWFALDVMAVEYSEYLERKNIKPPQKMAERIFAALGFSTPSDVHLSAITRKKVKALRKSGITDDRHHERVMPGLRGESHYFYY
;
A
#
# COMPACT_ATOMS: atom_id res chain seq x y z
N MET A 1 12.29 -26.97 -0.23
CA MET A 1 12.68 -25.77 0.54
C MET A 1 11.60 -24.73 0.26
N LYS A 2 10.74 -24.35 1.21
CA LYS A 2 9.71 -23.32 0.98
C LYS A 2 10.43 -22.00 0.68
N PRO A 3 10.19 -21.34 -0.45
CA PRO A 3 10.74 -20.03 -0.68
C PRO A 3 10.21 -19.11 0.43
N ASN A 4 11.13 -18.58 1.21
CA ASN A 4 10.81 -17.76 2.37
C ASN A 4 10.30 -16.41 1.84
N LEU A 5 9.01 -16.11 1.97
CA LEU A 5 8.41 -14.82 1.59
C LEU A 5 9.14 -13.61 2.21
N TYR A 6 9.84 -13.84 3.32
CA TYR A 6 10.71 -12.84 3.98
C TYR A 6 12.00 -12.55 3.20
N LEU A 7 12.37 -13.36 2.21
CA LEU A 7 13.52 -13.06 1.33
C LEU A 7 13.28 -11.85 0.43
N SER A 8 12.02 -11.51 0.13
CA SER A 8 11.71 -10.39 -0.73
C SER A 8 12.17 -9.04 -0.13
N ARG A 9 11.99 -8.82 1.18
CA ARG A 9 12.39 -7.57 1.84
C ARG A 9 13.92 -7.41 1.91
N LYS A 10 14.67 -8.48 2.06
CA LYS A 10 16.14 -8.44 2.13
C LYS A 10 16.79 -8.00 0.82
N TYR A 11 16.13 -8.25 -0.31
CA TYR A 11 16.62 -7.91 -1.64
C TYR A 11 15.85 -6.74 -2.27
N ALA A 12 14.93 -6.13 -1.53
CA ALA A 12 14.15 -5.02 -2.01
C ALA A 12 14.98 -3.74 -2.01
N ILE A 13 14.93 -3.01 -3.11
CA ILE A 13 15.65 -1.76 -3.28
C ILE A 13 14.82 -0.63 -2.67
N ASP A 14 15.47 0.16 -1.83
CA ASP A 14 14.90 1.35 -1.22
C ASP A 14 15.50 2.59 -1.89
N PHE A 15 14.84 3.10 -2.93
CA PHE A 15 15.33 4.25 -3.70
C PHE A 15 15.32 5.55 -2.88
N ASP A 16 14.37 5.73 -1.96
CA ASP A 16 14.33 6.92 -1.10
C ASP A 16 15.48 6.92 -0.09
N GLN A 17 15.81 5.74 0.45
CA GLN A 17 16.99 5.60 1.30
C GLN A 17 18.29 5.89 0.52
N ILE A 18 18.36 5.43 -0.74
CA ILE A 18 19.51 5.71 -1.63
C ILE A 18 19.62 7.22 -1.87
N LYS A 19 18.51 7.92 -2.18
CA LYS A 19 18.48 9.38 -2.35
C LYS A 19 18.97 10.11 -1.08
N SER A 20 18.48 9.68 0.08
CA SER A 20 18.89 10.24 1.37
C SER A 20 20.38 9.99 1.66
N GLN A 21 20.90 8.80 1.33
CA GLN A 21 22.32 8.48 1.48
C GLN A 21 23.20 9.34 0.57
N ILE A 22 22.80 9.53 -0.70
CA ILE A 22 23.53 10.42 -1.63
C ILE A 22 23.60 11.83 -1.07
N SER A 23 22.45 12.39 -0.65
CA SER A 23 22.39 13.75 -0.08
C SER A 23 23.26 13.88 1.18
N SER A 24 23.26 12.88 2.06
CA SER A 24 24.10 12.87 3.25
C SER A 24 25.58 12.83 2.93
N LEU A 25 25.98 12.02 1.94
CA LEU A 25 27.38 11.94 1.50
C LEU A 25 27.83 13.25 0.81
N GLU A 26 26.97 13.85 -0.01
CA GLU A 26 27.25 15.15 -0.65
C GLU A 26 27.45 16.24 0.40
N THR A 27 26.60 16.30 1.42
CA THR A 27 26.75 17.25 2.54
C THR A 27 28.03 16.99 3.34
N SER A 28 28.38 15.71 3.58
CA SER A 28 29.62 15.37 4.26
C SER A 28 30.85 15.83 3.48
N ILE A 29 30.88 15.58 2.15
CA ILE A 29 31.97 16.04 1.29
C ILE A 29 32.11 17.56 1.31
N GLU A 30 30.97 18.29 1.29
CA GLU A 30 30.98 19.74 1.35
C GLU A 30 31.58 20.24 2.67
N VAL A 31 31.13 19.66 3.80
CA VAL A 31 31.66 19.98 5.14
C VAL A 31 33.15 19.67 5.24
N ASP A 32 33.57 18.48 4.83
CA ASP A 32 34.97 18.04 4.90
C ASP A 32 35.87 18.90 4.00
N THR A 33 35.38 19.27 2.82
CA THR A 33 36.12 20.19 1.92
C THR A 33 36.28 21.57 2.54
N GLN A 34 35.21 22.10 3.14
CA GLN A 34 35.26 23.39 3.83
C GLN A 34 36.21 23.34 5.05
N TRP A 35 36.20 22.22 5.77
CA TRP A 35 37.07 22.02 6.94
C TRP A 35 38.55 22.03 6.56
N ILE A 36 38.95 21.42 5.42
CA ILE A 36 40.31 21.44 4.88
C ILE A 36 40.75 22.89 4.60
N ILE A 37 39.85 23.71 4.07
CA ILE A 37 40.11 25.09 3.70
C ILE A 37 40.31 25.95 4.96
N ASP A 38 39.47 25.76 5.98
CA ASP A 38 39.44 26.61 7.19
C ASP A 38 40.53 26.22 8.21
N HIS A 39 41.05 24.97 8.19
CA HIS A 39 41.98 24.43 9.16
C HIS A 39 43.19 23.71 8.55
N PRO A 40 43.99 24.38 7.71
CA PRO A 40 45.08 23.74 6.96
C PRO A 40 46.19 23.11 7.82
N ASP A 41 46.38 23.60 9.06
CA ASP A 41 47.47 23.17 9.94
C ASP A 41 47.06 22.16 11.02
N THR A 42 45.76 21.87 11.16
CA THR A 42 45.24 21.14 12.34
C THR A 42 44.94 19.68 12.05
N TYR A 43 44.84 19.27 10.78
CA TYR A 43 44.43 17.93 10.39
C TYR A 43 45.30 17.38 9.24
N ASP A 44 45.41 16.03 9.15
CA ASP A 44 46.09 15.37 8.04
C ASP A 44 45.24 15.47 6.78
N PRO A 45 45.52 16.39 5.84
CA PRO A 45 44.72 16.60 4.65
C PRO A 45 44.72 15.36 3.69
N ALA A 46 45.75 14.51 3.78
CA ALA A 46 45.81 13.29 2.97
C ALA A 46 44.73 12.26 3.41
N LYS A 47 44.45 12.18 4.73
CA LYS A 47 43.44 11.28 5.24
C LYS A 47 42.02 11.74 4.82
N LEU A 48 41.75 13.05 4.96
CA LEU A 48 40.43 13.60 4.62
C LEU A 48 40.16 13.51 3.11
N ASN A 49 41.15 13.81 2.29
CA ASN A 49 41.04 13.65 0.83
C ASN A 49 40.72 12.20 0.42
N LYS A 50 41.31 11.21 1.11
CA LYS A 50 40.98 9.81 0.87
C LYS A 50 39.55 9.46 1.28
N GLU A 51 39.05 10.01 2.38
CA GLU A 51 37.65 9.83 2.81
C GLU A 51 36.66 10.46 1.83
N ILE A 52 36.99 11.64 1.29
CA ILE A 52 36.24 12.30 0.22
C ILE A 52 36.20 11.44 -1.06
N GLU A 53 37.33 10.88 -1.47
CA GLU A 53 37.43 10.01 -2.65
C GLU A 53 36.54 8.77 -2.50
N VAL A 54 36.60 8.10 -1.34
CA VAL A 54 35.74 6.95 -1.02
C VAL A 54 34.24 7.34 -1.03
N ALA A 55 33.90 8.50 -0.52
CA ALA A 55 32.52 9.01 -0.52
C ALA A 55 32.04 9.30 -1.95
N GLN A 56 32.91 9.88 -2.80
CA GLN A 56 32.60 10.14 -4.21
C GLN A 56 32.38 8.83 -5.00
N ASP A 57 33.23 7.83 -4.81
CA ASP A 57 33.05 6.51 -5.44
C ASP A 57 31.72 5.86 -5.01
N LYS A 58 31.38 6.00 -3.73
CA LYS A 58 30.09 5.51 -3.20
C LYS A 58 28.89 6.21 -3.83
N ILE A 59 28.97 7.52 -4.02
CA ILE A 59 27.92 8.30 -4.71
C ILE A 59 27.74 7.80 -6.15
N ILE A 60 28.81 7.51 -6.87
CA ILE A 60 28.76 6.99 -8.24
C ILE A 60 28.02 5.64 -8.27
N GLU A 61 28.34 4.72 -7.35
CA GLU A 61 27.66 3.43 -7.22
C GLU A 61 26.16 3.62 -6.93
N LEU A 62 25.81 4.48 -5.96
CA LEU A 62 24.44 4.75 -5.59
C LEU A 62 23.64 5.42 -6.71
N ARG A 63 24.23 6.36 -7.44
CA ARG A 63 23.61 6.99 -8.63
C ARG A 63 23.37 5.99 -9.75
N TYR A 64 24.25 4.99 -9.94
CA TYR A 64 24.03 3.92 -10.90
C TYR A 64 22.82 3.05 -10.50
N ILE A 65 22.63 2.75 -9.20
CA ILE A 65 21.45 2.04 -8.73
C ILE A 65 20.20 2.91 -8.93
N LEU A 66 20.29 4.20 -8.58
CA LEU A 66 19.19 5.16 -8.73
C LEU A 66 18.75 5.34 -10.19
N SER A 67 19.65 5.21 -11.15
CA SER A 67 19.30 5.30 -12.57
C SER A 67 18.37 4.17 -13.06
N LYS A 68 18.22 3.11 -12.26
CA LYS A 68 17.29 2.00 -12.51
C LYS A 68 15.95 2.18 -11.81
N GLU A 69 15.69 3.34 -11.19
CA GLU A 69 14.42 3.63 -10.54
C GLU A 69 13.27 3.53 -11.55
N PRO A 70 12.27 2.67 -11.28
CA PRO A 70 11.16 2.49 -12.20
C PRO A 70 10.26 3.73 -12.22
N PRO A 71 9.63 4.03 -13.37
CA PRO A 71 8.71 5.15 -13.47
C PRO A 71 7.49 4.92 -12.58
N LEU A 72 7.00 5.99 -11.96
CA LEU A 72 5.72 5.96 -11.26
C LEU A 72 4.58 5.88 -12.28
N PRO A 73 3.50 5.14 -11.95
CA PRO A 73 2.35 5.06 -12.83
C PRO A 73 1.54 6.35 -12.80
N GLU A 74 0.79 6.61 -13.87
CA GLU A 74 -0.19 7.69 -13.89
C GLU A 74 -1.39 7.37 -12.98
N LEU A 75 -1.61 8.17 -11.94
CA LEU A 75 -2.66 7.96 -10.94
C LEU A 75 -3.53 9.20 -10.72
N PRO A 76 -4.82 9.14 -11.05
CA PRO A 76 -5.51 8.09 -11.81
C PRO A 76 -5.12 8.12 -13.28
N PRO A 77 -5.19 6.98 -14.01
CA PRO A 77 -4.90 6.96 -15.42
C PRO A 77 -5.89 7.85 -16.19
N SER A 78 -5.36 8.61 -17.15
CA SER A 78 -6.14 9.50 -18.02
C SER A 78 -7.02 8.75 -19.02
N GLN A 79 -6.61 7.52 -19.38
CA GLN A 79 -7.33 6.65 -20.28
C GLN A 79 -8.06 5.54 -19.53
N PRO A 80 -9.13 4.94 -20.11
CA PRO A 80 -9.81 3.83 -19.50
C PRO A 80 -8.92 2.58 -19.48
N LEU A 81 -9.03 1.80 -18.40
CA LEU A 81 -8.40 0.49 -18.32
C LEU A 81 -9.09 -0.48 -19.24
N VAL A 82 -8.31 -1.28 -19.95
CA VAL A 82 -8.76 -2.36 -20.82
C VAL A 82 -8.23 -3.70 -20.34
N LYS A 83 -8.99 -4.77 -20.63
CA LYS A 83 -8.57 -6.15 -20.39
C LYS A 83 -7.71 -6.63 -21.53
N ILE A 84 -6.48 -7.00 -21.25
CA ILE A 84 -5.56 -7.63 -22.20
C ILE A 84 -5.40 -9.10 -21.81
N CYS A 85 -5.76 -10.01 -22.70
CA CYS A 85 -5.58 -11.45 -22.48
C CYS A 85 -4.51 -11.98 -23.42
N GLY A 86 -3.65 -12.86 -22.93
CA GLY A 86 -2.62 -13.47 -23.77
C GLY A 86 -1.70 -14.41 -23.01
N VAL A 87 -0.78 -14.99 -23.75
CA VAL A 87 0.29 -15.80 -23.19
C VAL A 87 1.48 -14.88 -22.87
N LEU A 88 1.98 -15.00 -21.65
CA LEU A 88 3.13 -14.25 -21.18
C LEU A 88 4.41 -14.75 -21.87
N GLU A 89 5.09 -13.90 -22.62
CA GLU A 89 6.30 -14.26 -23.37
C GLU A 89 7.54 -14.13 -22.49
N ASP A 90 7.62 -13.03 -21.73
CA ASP A 90 8.71 -12.71 -20.82
C ASP A 90 8.17 -11.93 -19.63
N ILE A 91 8.83 -12.06 -18.49
CA ILE A 91 8.56 -11.26 -17.30
C ILE A 91 9.80 -11.11 -16.43
N GLN A 92 10.08 -9.89 -16.05
CA GLN A 92 11.10 -9.51 -15.08
C GLN A 92 10.46 -8.76 -13.94
N THR A 93 10.96 -8.96 -12.74
CA THR A 93 10.40 -8.38 -11.51
C THR A 93 11.50 -7.70 -10.72
N MET A 94 11.30 -6.44 -10.39
CA MET A 94 12.12 -5.67 -9.46
C MET A 94 11.35 -5.47 -8.16
N THR A 95 11.96 -5.79 -7.03
CA THR A 95 11.37 -5.63 -5.72
C THR A 95 11.81 -4.31 -5.11
N VAL A 96 10.86 -3.48 -4.68
CA VAL A 96 11.08 -2.10 -4.20
C VAL A 96 10.32 -1.85 -2.90
N ILE A 97 10.88 -1.04 -2.01
CA ILE A 97 10.26 -0.60 -0.75
C ILE A 97 9.85 0.87 -0.84
N GLY A 98 8.73 1.21 -0.23
CA GLY A 98 8.42 2.60 0.15
C GLY A 98 7.56 3.40 -0.82
N TYR A 99 7.06 2.81 -1.91
CA TYR A 99 6.17 3.47 -2.85
C TYR A 99 4.68 3.27 -2.49
N PHE A 100 3.81 4.15 -3.01
CA PHE A 100 2.35 4.11 -2.90
C PHE A 100 1.79 4.45 -1.52
N SER A 101 2.22 5.59 -1.00
CA SER A 101 1.52 6.31 0.07
C SER A 101 0.32 7.10 -0.48
N ILE A 102 -0.35 7.87 0.36
CA ILE A 102 -1.41 8.80 -0.09
C ILE A 102 -0.87 9.84 -1.08
N ARG A 103 0.41 10.18 -0.96
CA ARG A 103 1.11 11.15 -1.81
C ARG A 103 1.04 10.79 -3.30
N GLU A 104 1.28 9.51 -3.64
CA GLU A 104 1.29 9.05 -5.03
C GLU A 104 -0.12 8.98 -5.64
N TYR A 105 -1.14 8.65 -4.81
CA TYR A 105 -2.53 8.56 -5.27
C TYR A 105 -3.25 9.90 -5.35
N ALA A 106 -2.88 10.86 -4.51
CA ALA A 106 -3.53 12.16 -4.41
C ALA A 106 -2.52 13.25 -3.99
N PRO A 107 -1.56 13.61 -4.87
CA PRO A 107 -0.47 14.53 -4.54
C PRO A 107 -0.98 15.91 -4.11
N GLU A 108 -2.06 16.41 -4.70
CA GLU A 108 -2.65 17.70 -4.32
C GLU A 108 -3.30 17.67 -2.93
N GLU A 109 -3.98 16.58 -2.58
CA GLU A 109 -4.57 16.42 -1.25
C GLU A 109 -3.48 16.27 -0.20
N PHE A 110 -2.43 15.52 -0.52
CA PHE A 110 -1.26 15.37 0.33
C PHE A 110 -0.58 16.71 0.59
N ALA A 111 -0.34 17.51 -0.47
CA ALA A 111 0.26 18.84 -0.34
C ALA A 111 -0.60 19.79 0.53
N ARG A 112 -1.93 19.75 0.36
CA ARG A 112 -2.87 20.51 1.21
C ARG A 112 -2.85 20.06 2.66
N GLN A 113 -2.76 18.75 2.91
CA GLN A 113 -2.67 18.23 4.28
C GLN A 113 -1.32 18.54 4.91
N ALA A 114 -0.22 18.41 4.16
CA ALA A 114 1.12 18.78 4.62
C ALA A 114 1.19 20.27 5.01
N SER A 115 0.64 21.14 4.17
CA SER A 115 0.53 22.58 4.46
C SER A 115 -0.26 22.87 5.74
N ARG A 116 -1.42 22.20 5.92
CA ARG A 116 -2.22 22.34 7.16
C ARG A 116 -1.48 21.83 8.40
N ARG A 117 -0.73 20.74 8.29
CA ARG A 117 0.10 20.20 9.39
C ARG A 117 1.25 21.13 9.74
N GLN A 118 1.92 21.73 8.75
CA GLN A 118 2.95 22.73 8.98
C GLN A 118 2.40 23.93 9.76
N TRP A 119 1.24 24.46 9.38
CA TRP A 119 0.58 25.52 10.13
C TRP A 119 0.19 25.09 11.55
N GLY A 120 -0.30 23.86 11.73
CA GLY A 120 -0.61 23.29 13.03
C GLY A 120 0.62 23.15 13.93
N SER A 121 1.76 22.70 13.39
CA SER A 121 3.01 22.57 14.13
C SER A 121 3.63 23.92 14.51
N VAL A 122 3.53 24.93 13.62
CA VAL A 122 3.94 26.31 13.94
C VAL A 122 3.07 26.88 15.06
N LEU A 123 1.76 26.64 15.04
CA LEU A 123 0.85 27.10 16.09
C LEU A 123 1.14 26.44 17.44
N LEU A 124 1.39 25.12 17.46
CA LEU A 124 1.76 24.37 18.66
C LEU A 124 3.13 24.81 19.22
N ALA A 125 4.10 25.06 18.34
CA ALA A 125 5.39 25.61 18.75
C ALA A 125 5.25 27.01 19.36
N ALA A 126 4.34 27.85 18.82
CA ALA A 126 4.05 29.19 19.35
C ALA A 126 3.37 29.17 20.72
N ILE A 127 2.66 28.08 21.08
CA ILE A 127 2.02 27.88 22.38
C ILE A 127 2.98 27.20 23.38
N GLY A 128 4.20 26.87 22.96
CA GLY A 128 5.23 26.25 23.84
C GLY A 128 5.20 24.72 23.89
N GLU A 129 4.37 24.06 23.09
CA GLU A 129 4.31 22.59 22.99
C GLU A 129 5.26 22.06 21.91
N SER A 130 6.55 22.23 22.08
CA SER A 130 7.58 21.82 21.12
C SER A 130 7.62 20.31 20.84
N ALA A 131 7.30 19.48 21.84
CA ALA A 131 7.24 18.02 21.68
C ALA A 131 6.07 17.59 20.75
N ALA A 132 4.90 18.17 20.90
CA ALA A 132 3.74 17.90 20.05
C ALA A 132 3.95 18.46 18.62
N ALA A 133 4.65 19.59 18.48
CA ALA A 133 5.03 20.14 17.18
C ALA A 133 5.99 19.23 16.41
N SER A 134 6.98 18.63 17.11
CA SER A 134 7.94 17.71 16.49
C SER A 134 7.29 16.40 16.04
N VAL A 135 6.34 15.84 16.80
CA VAL A 135 5.58 14.64 16.42
C VAL A 135 4.71 14.90 15.19
N ASN A 136 4.05 16.07 15.10
CA ASN A 136 3.25 16.43 13.93
C ASN A 136 4.07 16.69 12.65
N SER A 137 5.33 17.06 12.78
CA SER A 137 6.23 17.31 11.63
C SER A 137 6.91 16.04 11.11
N GLN A 138 7.00 14.98 11.91
CA GLN A 138 7.73 13.75 11.57
C GLN A 138 6.91 12.72 10.77
N ASP A 139 5.61 12.90 10.58
CA ASP A 139 4.75 11.90 9.96
C ASP A 139 4.61 12.03 8.44
N GLU A 140 5.69 11.90 7.71
CA GLU A 140 5.62 11.10 6.49
C GLU A 140 5.76 9.64 6.92
N ILE A 141 4.65 8.99 7.30
CA ILE A 141 4.65 7.54 7.53
C ILE A 141 5.00 6.88 6.20
N ARG A 142 6.28 6.64 6.04
CA ARG A 142 6.82 5.91 4.92
C ARG A 142 6.22 4.51 4.95
N SER A 143 5.61 4.10 3.86
CA SER A 143 5.12 2.74 3.72
C SER A 143 6.31 1.78 3.65
N ASP A 144 6.54 1.01 4.71
CA ASP A 144 7.53 -0.07 4.76
C ASP A 144 7.15 -1.30 3.94
N ASN A 145 6.13 -1.20 3.12
CA ASN A 145 5.63 -2.30 2.32
C ASN A 145 6.53 -2.57 1.11
N VAL A 146 6.59 -3.83 0.75
CA VAL A 146 7.34 -4.31 -0.42
C VAL A 146 6.39 -4.44 -1.59
N TYR A 147 6.76 -3.85 -2.72
CA TYR A 147 6.03 -3.89 -3.98
C TYR A 147 6.90 -4.41 -5.11
N HIS A 148 6.27 -4.82 -6.20
CA HIS A 148 6.97 -5.31 -7.37
C HIS A 148 6.69 -4.40 -8.56
N PHE A 149 7.76 -3.94 -9.18
CA PHE A 149 7.70 -3.41 -10.53
C PHE A 149 7.92 -4.57 -11.49
N ILE A 150 6.98 -4.77 -12.38
CA ILE A 150 7.03 -5.82 -13.39
C ILE A 150 7.21 -5.23 -14.78
N GLN A 151 7.97 -5.90 -15.60
CA GLN A 151 8.11 -5.59 -17.02
C GLN A 151 8.21 -6.90 -17.81
N GLY A 152 7.72 -6.90 -19.04
CA GLY A 152 7.70 -8.10 -19.86
C GLY A 152 7.06 -7.89 -21.21
N ARG A 153 6.65 -8.98 -21.85
CA ARG A 153 5.96 -8.99 -23.14
C ARG A 153 4.73 -9.88 -23.13
N ILE A 154 3.67 -9.40 -23.78
CA ILE A 154 2.44 -10.13 -24.02
C ILE A 154 1.92 -9.79 -25.42
N ASN A 155 1.59 -10.81 -26.23
CA ASN A 155 1.11 -10.63 -27.61
C ASN A 155 2.08 -9.77 -28.46
N GLY A 156 3.40 -9.96 -28.31
CA GLY A 156 4.43 -9.20 -29.00
C GLY A 156 4.64 -7.76 -28.55
N LYS A 157 3.81 -7.24 -27.62
CA LYS A 157 3.88 -5.87 -27.12
C LYS A 157 4.49 -5.81 -25.72
N PRO A 158 5.43 -4.89 -25.44
CA PRO A 158 6.00 -4.74 -24.12
C PRO A 158 4.96 -4.19 -23.13
N PHE A 159 5.13 -4.57 -21.87
CA PHE A 159 4.36 -4.00 -20.77
C PHE A 159 5.25 -3.70 -19.58
N HIS A 160 4.81 -2.78 -18.74
CA HIS A 160 5.37 -2.56 -17.41
C HIS A 160 4.28 -2.07 -16.46
N GLY A 161 4.54 -2.19 -15.15
CA GLY A 161 3.60 -1.69 -14.15
C GLY A 161 3.98 -2.06 -12.73
N TRP A 162 3.23 -1.50 -11.80
CA TRP A 162 3.39 -1.75 -10.37
C TRP A 162 2.29 -2.66 -9.87
N THR A 163 2.69 -3.73 -9.21
CA THR A 163 1.76 -4.73 -8.67
C THR A 163 2.25 -5.21 -7.31
N GLY A 164 1.42 -6.03 -6.66
CA GLY A 164 1.86 -6.86 -5.57
C GLY A 164 2.81 -7.95 -6.04
N MET A 165 2.97 -8.98 -5.21
CA MET A 165 3.78 -10.15 -5.55
C MET A 165 3.26 -10.84 -6.80
N VAL A 166 4.15 -11.17 -7.74
CA VAL A 166 3.81 -11.87 -8.98
C VAL A 166 4.50 -13.23 -9.01
N THR A 167 3.71 -14.27 -9.35
CA THR A 167 4.20 -15.64 -9.52
C THR A 167 4.00 -16.16 -10.94
N ALA A 168 3.59 -15.28 -11.87
CA ALA A 168 3.46 -15.59 -13.28
C ALA A 168 4.82 -15.97 -13.88
N ARG A 169 4.81 -16.89 -14.84
CA ARG A 169 5.98 -17.37 -15.56
C ARG A 169 5.75 -17.23 -17.06
N PRO A 170 6.81 -17.12 -17.87
CA PRO A 170 6.68 -17.24 -19.32
C PRO A 170 5.90 -18.51 -19.69
N GLY A 171 4.96 -18.37 -20.62
CA GLY A 171 4.03 -19.45 -21.02
C GLY A 171 2.71 -19.47 -20.27
N ASP A 172 2.54 -18.72 -19.18
CA ASP A 172 1.25 -18.61 -18.50
C ASP A 172 0.25 -17.80 -19.35
N CYS A 173 -1.02 -18.25 -19.38
CA CYS A 173 -2.11 -17.43 -19.85
C CYS A 173 -2.50 -16.44 -18.75
N VAL A 174 -2.39 -15.15 -19.04
CA VAL A 174 -2.64 -14.08 -18.08
C VAL A 174 -3.68 -13.09 -18.59
N GLU A 175 -4.32 -12.40 -17.67
CA GLU A 175 -5.20 -11.27 -17.92
C GLU A 175 -4.66 -10.04 -17.22
N LEU A 176 -4.45 -8.96 -17.98
CA LEU A 176 -3.96 -7.70 -17.48
C LEU A 176 -5.09 -6.66 -17.46
N ALA A 177 -5.21 -5.90 -16.39
CA ALA A 177 -5.89 -4.61 -16.41
C ALA A 177 -4.86 -3.54 -16.72
N ALA A 178 -4.92 -2.94 -17.91
CA ALA A 178 -3.87 -2.05 -18.39
C ALA A 178 -4.43 -0.87 -19.18
N VAL A 179 -3.61 0.16 -19.33
CA VAL A 179 -3.79 1.25 -20.29
C VAL A 179 -2.93 0.97 -21.50
N ASP A 180 -3.48 1.12 -22.68
CA ASP A 180 -2.72 1.04 -23.94
C ASP A 180 -2.11 2.42 -24.28
N LYS A 181 -0.80 2.55 -24.10
CA LYS A 181 -0.04 3.76 -24.45
C LYS A 181 0.47 3.74 -25.91
N GLY A 182 0.00 2.83 -26.74
CA GLY A 182 0.45 2.67 -28.14
C GLY A 182 1.73 1.84 -28.24
N SER A 183 2.84 2.29 -27.71
CA SER A 183 4.13 1.57 -27.72
C SER A 183 4.23 0.45 -26.70
N HIS A 184 3.50 0.53 -25.60
CA HIS A 184 3.52 -0.43 -24.50
C HIS A 184 2.19 -0.43 -23.73
N PHE A 185 2.01 -1.44 -22.87
CA PHE A 185 0.91 -1.47 -21.91
C PHE A 185 1.41 -1.03 -20.53
N GLU A 186 0.70 -0.10 -19.89
CA GLU A 186 0.89 0.26 -18.49
C GLU A 186 -0.08 -0.56 -17.64
N VAL A 187 0.48 -1.47 -16.81
CA VAL A 187 -0.28 -2.52 -16.10
C VAL A 187 -0.57 -2.12 -14.67
N TYR A 188 -1.82 -2.29 -14.25
CA TYR A 188 -2.33 -2.00 -12.90
C TYR A 188 -2.78 -3.26 -12.15
N ALA A 189 -3.00 -4.37 -12.84
CA ALA A 189 -3.22 -5.68 -12.24
C ALA A 189 -2.86 -6.79 -13.23
N LEU A 190 -2.39 -7.92 -12.68
CA LEU A 190 -2.10 -9.14 -13.42
C LEU A 190 -2.82 -10.31 -12.75
N ALA A 191 -3.71 -10.97 -13.47
CA ALA A 191 -4.42 -12.17 -13.03
C ALA A 191 -3.92 -13.40 -13.77
N ILE A 192 -3.89 -14.54 -13.09
CA ILE A 192 -3.62 -15.86 -13.64
C ILE A 192 -4.89 -16.70 -13.48
N PRO A 193 -5.79 -16.74 -14.49
CA PRO A 193 -7.10 -17.39 -14.38
C PRO A 193 -7.02 -18.86 -14.01
N ALA A 194 -6.04 -19.58 -14.55
CA ALA A 194 -5.83 -21.01 -14.28
C ALA A 194 -5.61 -21.33 -12.79
N LEU A 195 -5.02 -20.37 -12.03
CA LEU A 195 -4.76 -20.48 -10.60
C LEU A 195 -5.80 -19.74 -9.75
N ARG A 196 -6.65 -18.92 -10.39
CA ARG A 196 -7.59 -18.00 -9.74
C ARG A 196 -6.88 -17.07 -8.75
N VAL A 197 -5.76 -16.50 -9.17
CA VAL A 197 -4.97 -15.54 -8.40
C VAL A 197 -4.78 -14.26 -9.18
N ILE A 198 -4.71 -13.18 -8.44
CA ILE A 198 -4.52 -11.84 -8.97
C ILE A 198 -3.50 -11.07 -8.15
N SER A 199 -2.61 -10.37 -8.81
CA SER A 199 -1.75 -9.36 -8.25
C SER A 199 -2.26 -7.99 -8.68
N VAL A 200 -2.55 -7.14 -7.72
CA VAL A 200 -3.10 -5.81 -7.97
C VAL A 200 -2.12 -4.73 -7.54
N MET A 201 -2.29 -3.57 -8.12
CA MET A 201 -1.58 -2.38 -7.68
C MET A 201 -1.72 -2.17 -6.16
N PRO A 202 -0.68 -1.66 -5.49
CA PRO A 202 -0.70 -1.43 -4.05
C PRO A 202 -1.96 -0.70 -3.57
N ARG A 203 -2.54 -1.17 -2.46
CA ARG A 203 -3.77 -0.63 -1.83
C ARG A 203 -5.06 -0.73 -2.64
N CYS A 204 -5.03 -1.38 -3.83
CA CYS A 204 -6.20 -1.59 -4.68
C CYS A 204 -6.85 -2.97 -4.48
N ASP A 205 -6.87 -3.48 -3.25
CA ASP A 205 -7.43 -4.79 -2.90
C ASP A 205 -8.90 -4.77 -2.48
N ILE A 206 -9.46 -3.56 -2.29
CA ILE A 206 -10.84 -3.36 -1.87
C ILE A 206 -11.49 -2.23 -2.67
N SER A 207 -12.68 -2.48 -3.22
CA SER A 207 -13.48 -1.50 -3.95
C SER A 207 -14.37 -0.67 -3.02
N ILE A 208 -15.07 0.32 -3.59
CA ILE A 208 -15.79 1.35 -2.83
C ILE A 208 -16.84 0.76 -1.91
N ASP A 209 -17.82 0.02 -2.43
CA ASP A 209 -18.94 -0.49 -1.61
C ASP A 209 -18.46 -1.55 -0.61
N ALA A 210 -17.47 -2.37 -0.99
CA ALA A 210 -16.86 -3.33 -0.07
C ALA A 210 -16.12 -2.63 1.08
N TYR A 211 -15.45 -1.51 0.81
CA TYR A 211 -14.77 -0.70 1.82
C TYR A 211 -15.77 -0.08 2.80
N ILE A 212 -16.82 0.57 2.28
CA ILE A 212 -17.90 1.17 3.07
C ILE A 212 -18.56 0.11 3.96
N ARG A 213 -18.93 -1.04 3.37
CA ARG A 213 -19.54 -2.16 4.12
C ARG A 213 -18.62 -2.70 5.21
N SER A 214 -17.32 -2.70 4.99
CA SER A 214 -16.35 -3.10 6.02
C SER A 214 -16.30 -2.09 7.17
N GLY A 215 -16.34 -0.80 6.86
CA GLY A 215 -16.43 0.29 7.84
C GLY A 215 -17.70 0.20 8.69
N MET A 216 -18.86 0.01 8.05
CA MET A 216 -20.14 -0.17 8.75
C MET A 216 -20.11 -1.34 9.75
N LYS A 217 -19.54 -2.49 9.37
CA LYS A 217 -19.40 -3.64 10.29
C LYS A 217 -18.54 -3.32 11.50
N ILE A 218 -17.50 -2.51 11.33
CA ILE A 218 -16.66 -2.06 12.45
C ILE A 218 -17.44 -1.12 13.36
N THR A 219 -18.21 -0.19 12.81
CA THR A 219 -19.07 0.74 13.57
C THR A 219 -20.11 -0.01 14.40
N HIS A 220 -20.83 -0.96 13.78
CA HIS A 220 -21.75 -1.85 14.52
C HIS A 220 -21.05 -2.61 15.66
N GLY A 221 -19.87 -3.19 15.37
CA GLY A 221 -19.10 -3.95 16.36
C GLY A 221 -18.67 -3.09 17.56
N LEU A 222 -18.23 -1.86 17.31
CA LEU A 222 -17.83 -0.92 18.36
C LEU A 222 -19.03 -0.49 19.21
N LEU A 223 -20.17 -0.14 18.59
CA LEU A 223 -21.39 0.22 19.30
C LEU A 223 -21.91 -0.94 20.14
N LEU A 224 -21.90 -2.17 19.63
CA LEU A 224 -22.27 -3.36 20.39
C LEU A 224 -21.32 -3.60 21.56
N MET A 225 -20.03 -3.43 21.38
CA MET A 225 -19.02 -3.56 22.43
C MET A 225 -19.22 -2.54 23.55
N MET A 226 -19.68 -1.34 23.24
CA MET A 226 -20.00 -0.31 24.24
C MET A 226 -21.35 -0.57 24.94
N PHE A 227 -22.34 -1.06 24.18
CA PHE A 227 -23.70 -1.29 24.71
C PHE A 227 -23.78 -2.45 25.71
N VAL A 228 -23.14 -3.59 25.42
CA VAL A 228 -23.28 -4.82 26.25
C VAL A 228 -22.81 -4.62 27.68
N PRO A 229 -21.62 -4.06 27.96
CA PRO A 229 -21.18 -3.81 29.35
C PRO A 229 -22.10 -2.79 30.06
N GLY A 230 -22.56 -1.74 29.38
CA GLY A 230 -23.48 -0.76 29.91
C GLY A 230 -24.82 -1.37 30.29
N ALA A 231 -25.38 -2.22 29.44
CA ALA A 231 -26.62 -2.94 29.71
C ALA A 231 -26.45 -3.92 30.89
N MET A 232 -25.36 -4.65 30.96
CA MET A 232 -25.07 -5.57 32.09
C MET A 232 -24.94 -4.82 33.43
N ALA A 233 -24.18 -3.70 33.45
CA ALA A 233 -24.04 -2.87 34.65
C ALA A 233 -25.40 -2.29 35.11
N PHE A 234 -26.21 -1.85 34.16
CA PHE A 234 -27.54 -1.34 34.46
C PHE A 234 -28.47 -2.42 35.04
N LEU A 235 -28.52 -3.63 34.46
CA LEU A 235 -29.32 -4.75 34.91
C LEU A 235 -28.94 -5.22 36.32
N SER A 236 -27.67 -5.12 36.68
CA SER A 236 -27.18 -5.50 38.02
C SER A 236 -27.58 -4.53 39.12
N SER A 237 -28.00 -3.30 38.75
CA SER A 237 -28.27 -2.23 39.71
C SER A 237 -29.77 -1.90 39.92
N HIS A 238 -30.71 -2.49 39.18
CA HIS A 238 -32.13 -2.10 39.20
C HIS A 238 -33.09 -3.29 39.21
N ASP A 239 -34.07 -3.23 40.09
CA ASP A 239 -35.14 -4.25 40.23
C ASP A 239 -36.22 -4.23 39.14
N TYR A 240 -36.29 -3.15 38.33
CA TYR A 240 -37.34 -2.97 37.28
C TYR A 240 -36.75 -3.22 35.87
N ALA A 241 -36.26 -4.42 35.65
CA ALA A 241 -35.37 -4.69 34.53
C ALA A 241 -35.99 -4.65 33.12
N PHE A 242 -37.25 -5.12 32.94
CA PHE A 242 -37.74 -5.43 31.59
C PHE A 242 -38.09 -4.20 30.73
N SER A 243 -38.87 -3.25 31.26
CA SER A 243 -39.26 -2.04 30.49
C SER A 243 -38.09 -1.13 30.19
N TYR A 244 -37.14 -1.02 31.12
CA TYR A 244 -35.90 -0.27 30.90
C TYR A 244 -34.98 -0.95 29.89
N LEU A 245 -34.89 -2.28 29.90
CA LEU A 245 -34.12 -3.04 28.90
C LEU A 245 -34.68 -2.81 27.51
N VAL A 246 -35.98 -2.86 27.31
CA VAL A 246 -36.62 -2.58 26.02
C VAL A 246 -36.35 -1.15 25.59
N GLY A 247 -36.44 -0.16 26.48
CA GLY A 247 -36.13 1.24 26.20
C GLY A 247 -34.66 1.42 25.77
N MET A 248 -33.72 0.80 26.48
CA MET A 248 -32.30 0.81 26.14
C MET A 248 -32.01 0.15 24.78
N LEU A 249 -32.64 -0.98 24.47
CA LEU A 249 -32.50 -1.66 23.18
C LEU A 249 -33.00 -0.78 22.02
N LEU A 250 -34.17 -0.14 22.21
CA LEU A 250 -34.73 0.78 21.20
C LEU A 250 -33.82 2.00 21.00
N LEU A 251 -33.30 2.59 22.07
CA LEU A 251 -32.38 3.70 22.01
C LEU A 251 -31.07 3.29 21.31
N TRP A 252 -30.52 2.14 21.69
CA TRP A 252 -29.30 1.61 21.04
C TRP A 252 -29.53 1.38 19.56
N PHE A 253 -30.64 0.73 19.17
CA PHE A 253 -30.96 0.49 17.77
C PHE A 253 -31.08 1.81 16.98
N ALA A 254 -31.74 2.82 17.54
CA ALA A 254 -31.86 4.13 16.90
C ALA A 254 -30.48 4.79 16.72
N LEU A 255 -29.61 4.73 17.75
CA LEU A 255 -28.26 5.27 17.69
C LEU A 255 -27.37 4.49 16.68
N ASP A 256 -27.53 3.15 16.63
CA ASP A 256 -26.77 2.31 15.71
C ASP A 256 -27.13 2.63 14.25
N VAL A 257 -28.43 2.70 13.93
CA VAL A 257 -28.89 3.08 12.59
C VAL A 257 -28.38 4.47 12.20
N MET A 258 -28.52 5.46 13.08
CA MET A 258 -28.04 6.82 12.81
C MET A 258 -26.52 6.86 12.61
N ALA A 259 -25.76 6.17 13.44
CA ALA A 259 -24.29 6.15 13.35
C ALA A 259 -23.81 5.45 12.08
N VAL A 260 -24.49 4.37 11.67
CA VAL A 260 -24.15 3.63 10.44
C VAL A 260 -24.48 4.46 9.20
N GLU A 261 -25.65 5.07 9.12
CA GLU A 261 -26.04 5.95 8.02
C GLU A 261 -25.09 7.15 7.90
N TYR A 262 -24.76 7.75 9.04
CA TYR A 262 -23.80 8.87 9.08
C TYR A 262 -22.39 8.44 8.66
N SER A 263 -21.93 7.27 9.11
CA SER A 263 -20.64 6.71 8.69
C SER A 263 -20.62 6.42 7.19
N GLU A 264 -21.68 5.82 6.63
CA GLU A 264 -21.80 5.59 5.19
C GLU A 264 -21.76 6.89 4.40
N TYR A 265 -22.50 7.92 4.84
CA TYR A 265 -22.48 9.23 4.22
C TYR A 265 -21.08 9.85 4.20
N LEU A 266 -20.36 9.79 5.32
CA LEU A 266 -19.00 10.32 5.43
C LEU A 266 -18.02 9.57 4.51
N GLU A 267 -18.08 8.24 4.48
CA GLU A 267 -17.20 7.41 3.66
C GLU A 267 -17.49 7.62 2.15
N ARG A 268 -18.77 7.72 1.75
CA ARG A 268 -19.15 8.04 0.36
C ARG A 268 -18.69 9.44 -0.07
N LYS A 269 -18.70 10.41 0.86
CA LYS A 269 -18.20 11.76 0.59
C LYS A 269 -16.68 11.81 0.45
N ASN A 270 -15.95 10.95 1.17
CA ASN A 270 -14.49 10.96 1.25
C ASN A 270 -13.87 9.66 0.67
N ILE A 271 -14.40 9.19 -0.48
CA ILE A 271 -13.87 7.99 -1.14
C ILE A 271 -12.39 8.17 -1.47
N LYS A 272 -11.57 7.27 -0.95
CA LYS A 272 -10.11 7.33 -1.16
C LYS A 272 -9.74 6.92 -2.59
N PRO A 273 -8.73 7.55 -3.19
CA PRO A 273 -8.30 7.27 -4.57
C PRO A 273 -7.98 5.79 -4.86
N PRO A 274 -7.34 5.01 -3.95
CA PRO A 274 -7.09 3.60 -4.19
C PRO A 274 -8.35 2.76 -4.40
N GLN A 275 -9.47 3.05 -3.69
CA GLN A 275 -10.74 2.33 -3.86
C GLN A 275 -11.39 2.62 -5.21
N LYS A 276 -11.31 3.87 -5.68
CA LYS A 276 -11.75 4.23 -7.05
C LYS A 276 -10.93 3.50 -8.11
N MET A 277 -9.63 3.39 -7.88
CA MET A 277 -8.73 2.67 -8.78
C MET A 277 -9.01 1.16 -8.77
N ALA A 278 -9.24 0.56 -7.60
CA ALA A 278 -9.61 -0.84 -7.46
C ALA A 278 -10.88 -1.17 -8.26
N GLU A 279 -11.92 -0.34 -8.17
CA GLU A 279 -13.15 -0.52 -8.93
C GLU A 279 -12.91 -0.48 -10.45
N ARG A 280 -12.09 0.45 -10.95
CA ARG A 280 -11.69 0.50 -12.36
C ARG A 280 -10.94 -0.76 -12.80
N ILE A 281 -10.04 -1.26 -11.97
CA ILE A 281 -9.28 -2.51 -12.23
C ILE A 281 -10.25 -3.69 -12.33
N PHE A 282 -11.17 -3.85 -11.36
CA PHE A 282 -12.11 -4.97 -11.35
C PHE A 282 -13.15 -4.88 -12.47
N ALA A 283 -13.58 -3.67 -12.83
CA ALA A 283 -14.44 -3.45 -13.99
C ALA A 283 -13.73 -3.85 -15.30
N ALA A 284 -12.48 -3.44 -15.48
CA ALA A 284 -11.68 -3.80 -16.65
C ALA A 284 -11.48 -5.31 -16.77
N LEU A 285 -11.24 -6.02 -15.66
CA LEU A 285 -11.09 -7.49 -15.64
C LEU A 285 -12.41 -8.25 -15.81
N GLY A 286 -13.57 -7.56 -15.77
CA GLY A 286 -14.87 -8.17 -15.98
C GLY A 286 -15.48 -8.84 -14.75
N PHE A 287 -15.18 -8.35 -13.55
CA PHE A 287 -15.89 -8.79 -12.36
C PHE A 287 -17.37 -8.39 -12.41
N SER A 288 -18.26 -9.28 -11.97
CA SER A 288 -19.72 -9.05 -12.04
C SER A 288 -20.20 -7.85 -11.22
N THR A 289 -19.57 -7.59 -10.09
CA THR A 289 -19.88 -6.49 -9.18
C THR A 289 -18.58 -5.77 -8.81
N PRO A 290 -18.02 -4.91 -9.69
CA PRO A 290 -16.71 -4.29 -9.47
C PRO A 290 -16.64 -3.41 -8.22
N SER A 291 -17.74 -2.77 -7.82
CA SER A 291 -17.83 -1.93 -6.63
C SER A 291 -17.83 -2.71 -5.31
N ASP A 292 -18.11 -4.03 -5.35
CA ASP A 292 -18.25 -4.88 -4.15
C ASP A 292 -17.16 -5.96 -4.02
N VAL A 293 -15.98 -5.74 -4.58
CA VAL A 293 -14.87 -6.69 -4.49
C VAL A 293 -14.00 -6.40 -3.27
N HIS A 294 -13.74 -7.44 -2.48
CA HIS A 294 -12.81 -7.40 -1.34
C HIS A 294 -11.86 -8.60 -1.41
N LEU A 295 -10.76 -8.45 -2.14
CA LEU A 295 -9.81 -9.54 -2.40
C LEU A 295 -9.21 -10.14 -1.15
N SER A 296 -8.86 -9.31 -0.17
CA SER A 296 -8.32 -9.78 1.12
C SER A 296 -9.32 -10.66 1.88
N ALA A 297 -10.63 -10.36 1.82
CA ALA A 297 -11.67 -11.17 2.46
C ALA A 297 -11.89 -12.50 1.72
N ILE A 298 -11.93 -12.46 0.37
CA ILE A 298 -12.02 -13.66 -0.48
C ILE A 298 -10.85 -14.59 -0.19
N THR A 299 -9.63 -14.03 -0.18
CA THR A 299 -8.40 -14.79 0.11
C THR A 299 -8.45 -15.45 1.47
N ARG A 300 -8.80 -14.68 2.53
CA ARG A 300 -8.93 -15.23 3.90
C ARG A 300 -9.93 -16.38 3.97
N LYS A 301 -11.08 -16.24 3.32
CA LYS A 301 -12.12 -17.29 3.27
C LYS A 301 -11.59 -18.55 2.57
N LYS A 302 -10.94 -18.38 1.41
CA LYS A 302 -10.40 -19.51 0.61
C LYS A 302 -9.27 -20.23 1.36
N VAL A 303 -8.31 -19.50 1.93
CA VAL A 303 -7.20 -20.07 2.70
C VAL A 303 -7.69 -20.83 3.93
N LYS A 304 -8.71 -20.28 4.65
CA LYS A 304 -9.34 -20.99 5.77
C LYS A 304 -10.04 -22.28 5.32
N ALA A 305 -10.72 -22.26 4.18
CA ALA A 305 -11.37 -23.46 3.62
C ALA A 305 -10.34 -24.52 3.23
N LEU A 306 -9.25 -24.17 2.54
CA LEU A 306 -8.15 -25.07 2.18
C LEU A 306 -7.49 -25.70 3.42
N ARG A 307 -7.28 -24.91 4.47
CA ARG A 307 -6.72 -25.45 5.74
C ARG A 307 -7.66 -26.46 6.41
N LYS A 308 -8.99 -26.22 6.36
CA LYS A 308 -9.96 -27.14 6.94
C LYS A 308 -10.09 -28.46 6.18
N SER A 309 -9.96 -28.42 4.85
CA SER A 309 -10.06 -29.61 3.99
C SER A 309 -8.80 -30.48 4.03
N GLY A 310 -7.69 -30.02 4.60
CA GLY A 310 -6.41 -30.73 4.57
C GLY A 310 -5.84 -30.93 3.15
N ILE A 311 -6.50 -30.37 2.14
CA ILE A 311 -6.09 -30.45 0.75
C ILE A 311 -4.96 -29.46 0.56
N THR A 312 -3.74 -29.97 0.53
CA THR A 312 -2.64 -29.27 -0.10
C THR A 312 -2.97 -29.25 -1.58
N ASP A 313 -3.24 -28.08 -2.13
CA ASP A 313 -3.56 -27.94 -3.55
C ASP A 313 -2.29 -28.28 -4.35
N ASP A 314 -2.19 -29.54 -4.80
CA ASP A 314 -1.00 -30.09 -5.49
C ASP A 314 -0.61 -29.32 -6.77
N ARG A 315 -1.56 -28.52 -7.31
CA ARG A 315 -1.28 -27.60 -8.42
C ARG A 315 -0.29 -26.48 -8.06
N HIS A 316 0.06 -26.36 -6.79
CA HIS A 316 0.79 -25.22 -6.24
C HIS A 316 2.16 -25.56 -5.65
N HIS A 317 2.61 -26.81 -5.73
CA HIS A 317 3.91 -27.23 -5.15
C HIS A 317 5.13 -26.42 -5.64
N GLU A 318 5.03 -25.80 -6.80
CA GLU A 318 6.13 -25.03 -7.39
C GLU A 318 5.95 -23.49 -7.29
N ARG A 319 4.81 -23.00 -6.82
CA ARG A 319 4.49 -21.56 -6.79
C ARG A 319 4.07 -21.11 -5.41
N VAL A 320 4.47 -19.90 -5.04
CA VAL A 320 3.98 -19.27 -3.82
C VAL A 320 2.52 -18.84 -4.03
N MET A 321 1.63 -19.25 -3.12
CA MET A 321 0.22 -18.94 -3.20
C MET A 321 -0.17 -17.84 -2.19
N PRO A 322 -1.29 -17.11 -2.43
CA PRO A 322 -1.75 -16.07 -1.54
C PRO A 322 -1.90 -16.55 -0.09
N GLY A 323 -1.33 -15.80 0.85
CA GLY A 323 -1.37 -16.08 2.28
C GLY A 323 -2.46 -15.31 3.02
N LEU A 324 -2.58 -15.55 4.35
CA LEU A 324 -3.59 -14.89 5.20
C LEU A 324 -3.32 -13.41 5.44
N ARG A 325 -2.07 -12.97 5.34
CA ARG A 325 -1.66 -11.63 5.78
C ARG A 325 -1.82 -10.54 4.73
N GLY A 326 -2.10 -10.86 3.46
CA GLY A 326 -2.38 -9.85 2.43
C GLY A 326 -1.25 -8.81 2.17
N GLU A 327 -0.11 -8.94 2.86
CA GLU A 327 1.01 -7.99 2.82
C GLU A 327 1.69 -7.89 1.45
N SER A 328 1.38 -8.83 0.56
CA SER A 328 1.99 -8.93 -0.77
C SER A 328 1.12 -8.40 -1.90
N HIS A 329 -0.07 -7.84 -1.63
CA HIS A 329 -1.05 -7.44 -2.65
C HIS A 329 -1.31 -8.49 -3.74
N TYR A 330 -1.26 -9.76 -3.33
CA TYR A 330 -1.44 -10.96 -4.12
C TYR A 330 -2.54 -11.81 -3.51
N PHE A 331 -3.61 -12.06 -4.27
CA PHE A 331 -4.86 -12.53 -3.73
C PHE A 331 -5.47 -13.65 -4.57
N TYR A 332 -6.35 -14.44 -3.96
CA TYR A 332 -7.34 -15.24 -4.67
C TYR A 332 -8.54 -14.37 -5.09
N TYR A 333 -9.20 -14.75 -6.20
CA TYR A 333 -10.43 -14.13 -6.70
C TYR A 333 -11.43 -15.16 -7.26
#